data_39753ee596c16248c6775d3086f5408d
#
_entry.id   39753ee596c16248c6775d3086f5408d
#
_cell.length_a   1.000
_cell.length_b   1.000
_cell.length_c   1.000
_cell.angle_alpha   90.00
_cell.angle_beta   90.00
_cell.angle_gamma   90.00
#
_symmetry.space_group_name_H-M   'P 1'
#
loop_
_entity.id
_entity.type
_entity.pdbx_description
1 polymer ?
#
loop_
_entity_poly.entity_id
_entity_poly.type
_entity_poly.pdbx_seq_one_letter_code
_entity_poly.pdbx_strand_id
1 'polypeptide(L)'
;MDVPELLESASLLVPEETATENDVTVRDVWDHLVHDEWEIALGLLEEFGDDRPLPLAFWEKLADAADQLRLERSAAWCHWRCSEIRNGMVRADLTLRPAAEARRKTPISGAGVLRPMWDIGHLSPTGERAVGIARLWVEDRPSLAPGERATVRLVPLTPSHWTHVRPGRQITMHEDRTVAGTAVVLEVHRPSTAVPA
;
A
#
# COMPACT_ATOMS: atom_id res chain seq x y z
N MET A 1 20.71 -8.03 12.30
CA MET A 1 21.02 -6.63 11.99
C MET A 1 20.25 -5.80 13.01
N ASP A 2 20.89 -4.89 13.69
CA ASP A 2 20.22 -3.99 14.64
C ASP A 2 19.58 -2.79 13.90
N VAL A 3 18.84 -1.96 14.64
CA VAL A 3 18.09 -0.84 14.04
C VAL A 3 19.01 0.14 13.30
N PRO A 4 20.13 0.64 13.87
CA PRO A 4 21.02 1.53 13.13
C PRO A 4 21.53 0.93 11.83
N GLU A 5 22.04 -0.31 11.85
CA GLU A 5 22.52 -1.01 10.65
C GLU A 5 21.44 -1.17 9.58
N LEU A 6 20.18 -1.42 9.97
CA LEU A 6 19.05 -1.50 9.04
C LEU A 6 18.79 -0.16 8.36
N LEU A 7 18.72 0.93 9.13
CA LEU A 7 18.44 2.28 8.62
C LEU A 7 19.61 2.81 7.76
N GLU A 8 20.86 2.61 8.20
CA GLU A 8 22.04 2.93 7.39
C GLU A 8 22.01 2.18 6.06
N SER A 9 21.80 0.86 6.09
CA SER A 9 21.77 0.08 4.86
C SER A 9 20.54 0.35 3.97
N ALA A 10 19.43 0.86 4.53
CA ALA A 10 18.29 1.34 3.75
C ALA A 10 18.63 2.68 3.08
N SER A 11 19.27 3.61 3.80
CA SER A 11 19.64 4.93 3.24
C SER A 11 20.58 4.81 2.03
N LEU A 12 21.44 3.80 2.01
CA LEU A 12 22.34 3.53 0.88
C LEU A 12 21.61 3.04 -0.40
N LEU A 13 20.34 2.66 -0.28
CA LEU A 13 19.50 2.29 -1.42
C LEU A 13 18.74 3.49 -2.01
N VAL A 14 18.81 4.65 -1.37
CA VAL A 14 18.29 5.91 -1.88
C VAL A 14 19.39 6.59 -2.70
N PRO A 15 19.14 7.02 -3.94
CA PRO A 15 20.15 7.76 -4.71
C PRO A 15 20.56 9.05 -4.00
N GLU A 16 21.87 9.32 -3.93
CA GLU A 16 22.46 10.42 -3.15
C GLU A 16 21.91 11.82 -3.55
N GLU A 17 21.57 11.99 -4.83
CA GLU A 17 21.02 13.24 -5.38
C GLU A 17 19.52 13.43 -5.09
N THR A 18 18.93 12.52 -4.32
CA THR A 18 17.48 12.54 -4.04
C THR A 18 17.18 13.51 -2.91
N ALA A 19 16.22 14.41 -3.15
CA ALA A 19 15.51 15.13 -2.12
C ALA A 19 14.01 14.80 -2.21
N THR A 20 13.32 14.82 -1.07
CA THR A 20 11.85 14.67 -1.02
C THR A 20 11.17 16.00 -1.42
N GLU A 21 9.83 15.99 -1.53
CA GLU A 21 9.05 17.21 -1.76
C GLU A 21 9.27 18.29 -0.67
N ASN A 22 9.71 17.87 0.54
CA ASN A 22 10.02 18.74 1.66
C ASN A 22 11.53 19.10 1.76
N ASP A 23 12.29 18.92 0.68
CA ASP A 23 13.74 19.17 0.62
C ASP A 23 14.58 18.30 1.57
N VAL A 24 14.05 17.19 2.10
CA VAL A 24 14.79 16.23 2.92
C VAL A 24 15.77 15.45 2.05
N THR A 25 17.00 15.33 2.50
CA THR A 25 18.09 14.62 1.82
C THR A 25 18.54 13.40 2.62
N VAL A 26 19.27 12.47 1.98
CA VAL A 26 19.89 11.33 2.67
C VAL A 26 20.84 11.80 3.78
N ARG A 27 21.44 12.99 3.65
CA ARG A 27 22.30 13.58 4.67
C ARG A 27 21.52 13.88 5.94
N ASP A 28 20.29 14.37 5.83
CA ASP A 28 19.44 14.66 7.00
C ASP A 28 19.13 13.37 7.77
N VAL A 29 18.92 12.25 7.05
CA VAL A 29 18.79 10.93 7.68
C VAL A 29 20.03 10.56 8.48
N TRP A 30 21.23 10.76 7.91
CA TRP A 30 22.50 10.47 8.59
C TRP A 30 22.71 11.34 9.83
N ASP A 31 22.31 12.61 9.77
CA ASP A 31 22.40 13.52 10.92
C ASP A 31 21.57 13.01 12.11
N HIS A 32 20.36 12.43 11.86
CA HIS A 32 19.56 11.81 12.91
C HIS A 32 20.14 10.47 13.39
N LEU A 33 20.72 9.65 12.50
CA LEU A 33 21.33 8.37 12.88
C LEU A 33 22.52 8.58 13.84
N VAL A 34 23.35 9.61 13.62
CA VAL A 34 24.49 9.95 14.49
C VAL A 34 24.05 10.36 15.91
N HIS A 35 22.81 10.84 16.06
CA HIS A 35 22.26 11.27 17.35
C HIS A 35 21.33 10.22 18.00
N ASP A 36 21.33 8.98 17.50
CA ASP A 36 20.43 7.88 17.94
C ASP A 36 18.92 8.20 17.82
N GLU A 37 18.56 9.11 16.92
CA GLU A 37 17.18 9.52 16.66
C GLU A 37 16.52 8.63 15.59
N TRP A 38 16.50 7.33 15.86
CA TRP A 38 16.14 6.29 14.85
C TRP A 38 14.71 6.37 14.37
N GLU A 39 13.76 6.78 15.23
CA GLU A 39 12.35 6.95 14.83
C GLU A 39 12.19 8.07 13.80
N ILE A 40 12.95 9.16 13.95
CA ILE A 40 12.96 10.29 13.01
C ILE A 40 13.61 9.83 11.70
N ALA A 41 14.81 9.21 11.77
CA ALA A 41 15.49 8.70 10.58
C ALA A 41 14.62 7.72 9.76
N LEU A 42 13.87 6.84 10.44
CA LEU A 42 12.93 5.93 9.79
C LEU A 42 11.81 6.70 9.08
N GLY A 43 11.20 7.69 9.75
CA GLY A 43 10.15 8.52 9.16
C GLY A 43 10.62 9.27 7.90
N LEU A 44 11.84 9.82 7.92
CA LEU A 44 12.43 10.47 6.74
C LEU A 44 12.68 9.48 5.61
N LEU A 45 13.11 8.26 5.92
CA LEU A 45 13.28 7.21 4.90
C LEU A 45 11.93 6.77 4.29
N GLU A 46 10.85 6.68 5.07
CA GLU A 46 9.51 6.42 4.56
C GLU A 46 9.09 7.48 3.52
N GLU A 47 9.36 8.77 3.79
CA GLU A 47 9.05 9.88 2.89
C GLU A 47 9.73 9.72 1.52
N PHE A 48 11.01 9.32 1.46
CA PHE A 48 11.67 9.01 0.19
C PHE A 48 10.96 7.92 -0.62
N GLY A 49 10.45 6.90 0.06
CA GLY A 49 9.76 5.80 -0.58
C GLY A 49 8.36 6.13 -1.07
N ASP A 50 7.74 7.18 -0.54
CA ASP A 50 6.43 7.66 -1.00
C ASP A 50 6.56 8.48 -2.29
N ASP A 51 7.62 9.28 -2.42
CA ASP A 51 7.87 10.14 -3.58
C ASP A 51 8.33 9.35 -4.81
N ARG A 52 8.97 8.21 -4.64
CA ARG A 52 9.53 7.45 -5.77
C ARG A 52 9.62 5.94 -5.51
N PRO A 53 9.64 5.13 -6.59
CA PRO A 53 9.76 3.69 -6.44
C PRO A 53 11.17 3.32 -5.94
N LEU A 54 11.24 2.79 -4.72
CA LEU A 54 12.44 2.22 -4.14
C LEU A 54 12.39 0.68 -4.15
N PRO A 55 13.54 -0.01 -4.15
CA PRO A 55 13.59 -1.46 -4.27
C PRO A 55 12.97 -2.17 -3.07
N LEU A 56 12.55 -3.43 -3.26
CA LEU A 56 11.96 -4.26 -2.20
C LEU A 56 12.86 -4.32 -0.95
N ALA A 57 14.17 -4.48 -1.14
CA ALA A 57 15.14 -4.56 -0.04
C ALA A 57 15.16 -3.29 0.85
N PHE A 58 14.84 -2.14 0.31
CA PHE A 58 14.68 -0.90 1.08
C PHE A 58 13.52 -1.04 2.09
N TRP A 59 12.33 -1.41 1.59
CA TRP A 59 11.14 -1.56 2.42
C TRP A 59 11.22 -2.71 3.42
N GLU A 60 11.91 -3.80 3.07
CA GLU A 60 12.16 -4.91 3.99
C GLU A 60 13.00 -4.46 5.19
N LYS A 61 14.04 -3.65 4.95
CA LYS A 61 14.88 -3.09 6.02
C LYS A 61 14.11 -2.13 6.93
N LEU A 62 13.27 -1.26 6.34
CA LEU A 62 12.44 -0.36 7.13
C LEU A 62 11.39 -1.13 7.93
N ALA A 63 10.79 -2.18 7.37
CA ALA A 63 9.85 -3.03 8.10
C ALA A 63 10.50 -3.68 9.31
N ASP A 64 11.68 -4.28 9.14
CA ASP A 64 12.45 -4.91 10.22
C ASP A 64 12.85 -3.88 11.31
N ALA A 65 13.24 -2.66 10.91
CA ALA A 65 13.58 -1.59 11.86
C ALA A 65 12.33 -1.11 12.63
N ALA A 66 11.22 -0.89 11.94
CA ALA A 66 9.96 -0.46 12.55
C ALA A 66 9.40 -1.52 13.53
N ASP A 67 9.51 -2.82 13.19
CA ASP A 67 9.13 -3.91 14.08
C ASP A 67 9.98 -3.94 15.37
N GLN A 68 11.32 -3.76 15.24
CA GLN A 68 12.23 -3.71 16.39
C GLN A 68 11.94 -2.49 17.28
N LEU A 69 11.64 -1.34 16.68
CA LEU A 69 11.27 -0.10 17.40
C LEU A 69 9.82 -0.13 17.93
N ARG A 70 9.03 -1.15 17.58
CA ARG A 70 7.61 -1.29 17.93
C ARG A 70 6.74 -0.12 17.42
N LEU A 71 7.08 0.40 16.28
CA LEU A 71 6.33 1.45 15.58
C LEU A 71 5.25 0.82 14.69
N GLU A 72 4.15 0.41 15.30
CA GLU A 72 3.09 -0.42 14.66
C GLU A 72 2.59 0.17 13.32
N ARG A 73 2.43 1.49 13.23
CA ARG A 73 1.95 2.15 12.01
C ARG A 73 2.99 2.08 10.89
N SER A 74 4.23 2.42 11.17
CA SER A 74 5.35 2.36 10.23
C SER A 74 5.61 0.92 9.78
N ALA A 75 5.62 -0.05 10.72
CA ALA A 75 5.74 -1.46 10.40
C ALA A 75 4.63 -1.92 9.45
N ALA A 76 3.36 -1.59 9.76
CA ALA A 76 2.24 -1.94 8.90
C ALA A 76 2.36 -1.31 7.51
N TRP A 77 2.82 -0.07 7.41
CA TRP A 77 3.05 0.62 6.13
C TRP A 77 4.19 -0.01 5.34
N CYS A 78 5.35 -0.22 5.94
CA CYS A 78 6.51 -0.83 5.28
C CYS A 78 6.20 -2.25 4.78
N HIS A 79 5.52 -3.09 5.58
CA HIS A 79 5.04 -4.40 5.15
C HIS A 79 4.01 -4.31 4.02
N TRP A 80 3.16 -3.27 4.03
CA TRP A 80 2.25 -3.00 2.93
C TRP A 80 3.00 -2.70 1.64
N ARG A 81 4.01 -1.81 1.68
CA ARG A 81 4.85 -1.48 0.52
C ARG A 81 5.59 -2.69 -0.03
N CYS A 82 6.13 -3.55 0.83
CA CYS A 82 6.70 -4.83 0.40
C CYS A 82 5.68 -5.69 -0.37
N SER A 83 4.43 -5.73 0.10
CA SER A 83 3.35 -6.48 -0.55
C SER A 83 2.98 -5.90 -1.91
N GLU A 84 2.98 -4.57 -2.07
CA GLU A 84 2.74 -3.89 -3.35
C GLU A 84 3.79 -4.25 -4.40
N ILE A 85 5.06 -4.24 -4.02
CA ILE A 85 6.15 -4.56 -4.93
C ILE A 85 6.07 -6.02 -5.39
N ARG A 86 5.74 -6.95 -4.47
CA ARG A 86 5.65 -8.39 -4.77
C ARG A 86 4.42 -8.75 -5.59
N ASN A 87 3.28 -8.13 -5.32
CA ASN A 87 1.97 -8.54 -5.88
C ASN A 87 1.40 -7.54 -6.89
N GLY A 88 2.01 -6.38 -7.03
CA GLY A 88 1.45 -5.24 -7.74
C GLY A 88 0.42 -4.48 -6.89
N MET A 89 0.01 -3.33 -7.37
CA MET A 89 -0.92 -2.43 -6.70
C MET A 89 -1.88 -1.79 -7.69
N VAL A 90 -3.12 -1.61 -7.28
CA VAL A 90 -4.12 -0.81 -7.97
C VAL A 90 -4.52 0.34 -7.06
N ARG A 91 -4.24 1.57 -7.47
CA ARG A 91 -4.73 2.78 -6.81
C ARG A 91 -6.09 3.13 -7.38
N ALA A 92 -7.05 3.40 -6.53
CA ALA A 92 -8.43 3.65 -6.95
C ALA A 92 -9.14 4.66 -6.05
N ASP A 93 -10.11 5.35 -6.61
CA ASP A 93 -10.97 6.28 -5.92
C ASP A 93 -12.25 5.55 -5.52
N LEU A 94 -12.34 5.15 -4.25
CA LEU A 94 -13.43 4.34 -3.69
C LEU A 94 -14.50 5.23 -3.06
N THR A 95 -15.74 4.98 -3.46
CA THR A 95 -16.94 5.52 -2.79
C THR A 95 -17.69 4.37 -2.14
N LEU A 96 -17.82 4.40 -0.81
CA LEU A 96 -18.63 3.44 -0.08
C LEU A 96 -20.11 3.78 -0.17
N ARG A 97 -20.97 2.78 -0.20
CA ARG A 97 -22.42 2.99 -0.08
C ARG A 97 -22.78 3.53 1.30
N PRO A 98 -23.81 4.40 1.38
CA PRO A 98 -24.33 4.87 2.64
C PRO A 98 -24.75 3.72 3.57
N ALA A 99 -24.62 3.90 4.87
CA ALA A 99 -24.98 2.89 5.86
C ALA A 99 -26.46 2.40 5.74
N ALA A 100 -27.36 3.24 5.24
CA ALA A 100 -28.75 2.85 4.99
C ALA A 100 -28.90 1.80 3.89
N GLU A 101 -28.01 1.81 2.89
CA GLU A 101 -28.07 0.98 1.68
C GLU A 101 -27.08 -0.19 1.70
N ALA A 102 -26.07 -0.15 2.56
CA ALA A 102 -25.04 -1.16 2.67
C ALA A 102 -25.24 -2.05 3.89
N ARG A 103 -24.69 -3.26 3.85
CA ARG A 103 -24.59 -4.14 5.01
C ARG A 103 -23.69 -3.56 6.09
N ARG A 104 -22.57 -2.95 5.68
CA ARG A 104 -21.59 -2.33 6.58
C ARG A 104 -22.16 -1.08 7.23
N LYS A 105 -22.07 -1.03 8.57
CA LYS A 105 -22.48 0.11 9.38
C LYS A 105 -21.30 0.80 10.06
N THR A 106 -20.12 0.17 10.06
CA THR A 106 -18.90 0.64 10.70
C THR A 106 -17.86 1.05 9.69
N PRO A 107 -16.98 2.01 10.01
CA PRO A 107 -15.87 2.39 9.13
C PRO A 107 -14.95 1.21 8.79
N ILE A 108 -14.31 1.28 7.63
CA ILE A 108 -13.23 0.40 7.23
C ILE A 108 -11.94 0.94 7.84
N SER A 109 -11.15 0.06 8.49
CA SER A 109 -9.78 0.42 8.90
C SER A 109 -8.91 0.73 7.69
N GLY A 110 -8.15 1.82 7.77
CA GLY A 110 -7.20 2.23 6.74
C GLY A 110 -5.94 1.37 6.64
N ALA A 111 -5.66 0.53 7.65
CA ALA A 111 -4.36 -0.16 7.81
C ALA A 111 -4.22 -1.49 7.03
N GLY A 112 -4.90 -1.66 5.92
CA GLY A 112 -4.68 -2.82 5.04
C GLY A 112 -5.14 -4.19 5.57
N VAL A 113 -5.96 -4.22 6.64
CA VAL A 113 -6.43 -5.47 7.26
C VAL A 113 -7.57 -6.10 6.47
N LEU A 114 -8.45 -5.28 5.90
CA LEU A 114 -9.63 -5.74 5.17
C LEU A 114 -9.26 -6.38 3.84
N ARG A 115 -9.92 -7.49 3.49
CA ARG A 115 -9.75 -8.25 2.25
C ARG A 115 -11.08 -8.42 1.52
N PRO A 116 -11.66 -7.34 0.98
CA PRO A 116 -12.94 -7.42 0.28
C PRO A 116 -12.83 -8.16 -1.03
N MET A 117 -13.98 -8.64 -1.51
CA MET A 117 -14.15 -9.17 -2.85
C MET A 117 -14.39 -8.01 -3.83
N TRP A 118 -13.85 -8.14 -5.04
CA TRP A 118 -13.98 -7.15 -6.10
C TRP A 118 -14.50 -7.77 -7.38
N ASP A 119 -15.60 -7.27 -7.91
CA ASP A 119 -15.96 -7.52 -9.31
C ASP A 119 -15.08 -6.59 -10.17
N ILE A 120 -14.07 -7.19 -10.76
CA ILE A 120 -13.11 -6.54 -11.66
C ILE A 120 -13.43 -6.83 -13.13
N GLY A 121 -14.58 -7.47 -13.40
CA GLY A 121 -14.99 -7.91 -14.73
C GLY A 121 -14.16 -9.09 -15.26
N HIS A 122 -13.56 -9.87 -14.37
CA HIS A 122 -12.91 -11.13 -14.72
C HIS A 122 -13.98 -12.20 -14.93
N LEU A 123 -13.80 -13.03 -15.96
CA LEU A 123 -14.66 -14.18 -16.21
C LEU A 123 -13.91 -15.47 -15.89
N SER A 124 -14.59 -16.41 -15.26
CA SER A 124 -14.09 -17.77 -15.08
C SER A 124 -13.96 -18.48 -16.42
N PRO A 125 -13.26 -19.62 -16.50
CA PRO A 125 -13.24 -20.45 -17.70
C PRO A 125 -14.63 -20.90 -18.18
N THR A 126 -15.63 -20.91 -17.29
CA THR A 126 -17.04 -21.24 -17.59
C THR A 126 -17.86 -20.03 -18.06
N GLY A 127 -17.23 -18.82 -18.15
CA GLY A 127 -17.90 -17.58 -18.55
C GLY A 127 -18.69 -16.89 -17.44
N GLU A 128 -18.63 -17.37 -16.20
CA GLU A 128 -19.26 -16.74 -15.05
C GLU A 128 -18.38 -15.59 -14.53
N ARG A 129 -19.01 -14.59 -13.92
CA ARG A 129 -18.25 -13.51 -13.25
C ARG A 129 -17.46 -14.06 -12.09
N ALA A 130 -16.15 -13.92 -12.15
CA ALA A 130 -15.25 -14.25 -11.07
C ALA A 130 -14.86 -12.97 -10.30
N VAL A 131 -14.83 -13.08 -8.98
CA VAL A 131 -14.39 -11.99 -8.11
C VAL A 131 -12.88 -12.11 -7.82
N GLY A 132 -12.20 -10.98 -7.81
CA GLY A 132 -10.84 -10.88 -7.29
C GLY A 132 -10.87 -10.54 -5.80
N ILE A 133 -9.87 -10.99 -5.05
CA ILE A 133 -9.68 -10.56 -3.66
C ILE A 133 -8.44 -9.68 -3.61
N ALA A 134 -8.55 -8.51 -2.95
CA ALA A 134 -7.43 -7.64 -2.70
C ALA A 134 -7.49 -7.10 -1.27
N ARG A 135 -6.32 -6.94 -0.63
CA ARG A 135 -6.21 -6.16 0.59
C ARG A 135 -6.44 -4.69 0.26
N LEU A 136 -6.99 -3.92 1.22
CA LEU A 136 -7.33 -2.52 1.02
C LEU A 136 -6.62 -1.65 2.07
N TRP A 137 -5.89 -0.65 1.61
CA TRP A 137 -5.33 0.45 2.40
C TRP A 137 -6.02 1.75 2.03
N VAL A 138 -6.41 2.57 3.02
CA VAL A 138 -6.99 3.90 2.77
C VAL A 138 -5.87 4.93 2.89
N GLU A 139 -5.68 5.76 1.85
CA GLU A 139 -4.69 6.84 1.88
C GLU A 139 -5.17 8.00 2.78
N ASP A 140 -4.23 8.71 3.39
CA ASP A 140 -4.37 9.99 4.10
C ASP A 140 -5.34 10.00 5.29
N ARG A 141 -5.88 8.85 5.69
CA ARG A 141 -6.78 8.76 6.84
C ARG A 141 -6.76 7.38 7.51
N PRO A 142 -7.06 7.30 8.82
CA PRO A 142 -7.01 6.04 9.55
C PRO A 142 -8.20 5.11 9.22
N SER A 143 -9.29 5.65 8.66
CA SER A 143 -10.48 4.86 8.33
C SER A 143 -11.36 5.56 7.28
N LEU A 144 -12.27 4.78 6.67
CA LEU A 144 -13.27 5.26 5.72
C LEU A 144 -14.66 4.83 6.17
N ALA A 145 -15.55 5.81 6.46
CA ALA A 145 -16.90 5.53 6.90
C ALA A 145 -17.87 5.21 5.72
N PRO A 146 -18.96 4.46 5.98
CA PRO A 146 -20.01 4.26 4.98
C PRO A 146 -20.55 5.59 4.44
N GLY A 147 -20.67 5.70 3.12
CA GLY A 147 -21.08 6.91 2.42
C GLY A 147 -19.95 7.89 2.07
N GLU A 148 -18.76 7.65 2.58
CA GLU A 148 -17.60 8.48 2.27
C GLU A 148 -16.84 8.01 1.02
N ARG A 149 -15.96 8.88 0.55
CA ARG A 149 -15.06 8.66 -0.60
C ARG A 149 -13.62 8.90 -0.16
N ALA A 150 -12.71 8.05 -0.63
CA ALA A 150 -11.27 8.20 -0.42
C ALA A 150 -10.48 7.49 -1.51
N THR A 151 -9.24 7.93 -1.70
CA THR A 151 -8.26 7.17 -2.44
C THR A 151 -7.82 5.96 -1.63
N VAL A 152 -7.77 4.80 -2.30
CA VAL A 152 -7.36 3.53 -1.70
C VAL A 152 -6.31 2.85 -2.56
N ARG A 153 -5.50 2.05 -1.90
CA ARG A 153 -4.52 1.18 -2.53
C ARG A 153 -4.98 -0.27 -2.35
N LEU A 154 -4.99 -1.03 -3.41
CA LEU A 154 -5.43 -2.42 -3.43
C LEU A 154 -4.25 -3.31 -3.79
N VAL A 155 -3.95 -4.28 -2.93
CA VAL A 155 -2.95 -5.31 -3.22
C VAL A 155 -3.66 -6.63 -3.52
N PRO A 156 -3.65 -7.09 -4.79
CA PRO A 156 -4.27 -8.34 -5.20
C PRO A 156 -3.67 -9.55 -4.47
N LEU A 157 -4.50 -10.48 -4.00
CA LEU A 157 -4.02 -11.78 -3.48
C LEU A 157 -3.68 -12.75 -4.61
N THR A 158 -4.28 -12.58 -5.79
CA THR A 158 -4.01 -13.35 -7.00
C THR A 158 -3.76 -12.38 -8.16
N PRO A 159 -2.53 -11.86 -8.31
CA PRO A 159 -2.22 -10.81 -9.30
C PRO A 159 -2.60 -11.17 -10.74
N SER A 160 -2.53 -12.45 -11.11
CA SER A 160 -2.88 -12.94 -12.45
C SER A 160 -4.34 -12.63 -12.85
N HIS A 161 -5.26 -12.55 -11.91
CA HIS A 161 -6.66 -12.21 -12.19
C HIS A 161 -6.85 -10.71 -12.51
N TRP A 162 -5.90 -9.85 -12.12
CA TRP A 162 -5.98 -8.39 -12.25
C TRP A 162 -5.26 -7.84 -13.48
N THR A 163 -4.71 -8.71 -14.33
CA THR A 163 -3.88 -8.30 -15.49
C THR A 163 -4.61 -7.44 -16.51
N HIS A 164 -5.93 -7.52 -16.58
CA HIS A 164 -6.80 -6.76 -17.50
C HIS A 164 -7.29 -5.43 -16.91
N VAL A 165 -7.06 -5.17 -15.61
CA VAL A 165 -7.45 -3.91 -14.97
C VAL A 165 -6.58 -2.77 -15.50
N ARG A 166 -7.20 -1.62 -15.77
CA ARG A 166 -6.57 -0.42 -16.35
C ARG A 166 -7.12 0.84 -15.70
N PRO A 167 -6.38 1.95 -15.71
CA PRO A 167 -6.89 3.26 -15.31
C PRO A 167 -8.19 3.62 -16.03
N GLY A 168 -9.09 4.31 -15.31
CA GLY A 168 -10.42 4.68 -15.76
C GLY A 168 -11.49 3.58 -15.66
N ARG A 169 -11.09 2.34 -15.35
CA ARG A 169 -12.04 1.25 -15.17
C ARG A 169 -12.78 1.37 -13.85
N GLN A 170 -14.08 1.17 -13.87
CA GLN A 170 -14.89 1.02 -12.66
C GLN A 170 -14.84 -0.44 -12.20
N ILE A 171 -14.62 -0.63 -10.91
CA ILE A 171 -14.66 -1.92 -10.21
C ILE A 171 -15.62 -1.81 -9.02
N THR A 172 -16.16 -2.94 -8.58
CA THR A 172 -17.17 -2.94 -7.52
C THR A 172 -16.73 -3.78 -6.33
N MET A 173 -16.74 -3.15 -5.16
CA MET A 173 -16.43 -3.81 -3.89
C MET A 173 -17.66 -4.55 -3.38
N HIS A 174 -17.47 -5.79 -2.96
CA HIS A 174 -18.51 -6.64 -2.39
C HIS A 174 -18.17 -7.08 -0.97
N GLU A 175 -19.17 -7.08 -0.10
CA GLU A 175 -19.17 -7.77 1.19
C GLU A 175 -20.23 -8.87 1.12
N ASP A 176 -19.79 -10.11 1.17
CA ASP A 176 -20.58 -11.29 0.76
C ASP A 176 -21.13 -11.10 -0.66
N ARG A 177 -22.46 -11.09 -0.81
CA ARG A 177 -23.16 -10.91 -2.09
C ARG A 177 -23.65 -9.48 -2.33
N THR A 178 -23.39 -8.57 -1.37
CA THR A 178 -23.92 -7.20 -1.42
C THR A 178 -22.83 -6.24 -1.89
N VAL A 179 -23.21 -5.33 -2.78
CA VAL A 179 -22.32 -4.22 -3.19
C VAL A 179 -22.12 -3.29 -2.00
N ALA A 180 -20.86 -3.15 -1.58
CA ALA A 180 -20.44 -2.28 -0.49
C ALA A 180 -19.92 -0.92 -0.97
N GLY A 181 -19.42 -0.86 -2.20
CA GLY A 181 -18.92 0.38 -2.80
C GLY A 181 -18.52 0.21 -4.25
N THR A 182 -18.18 1.32 -4.89
CA THR A 182 -17.64 1.38 -6.26
C THR A 182 -16.36 2.16 -6.27
N ALA A 183 -15.40 1.73 -7.08
CA ALA A 183 -14.14 2.43 -7.22
C ALA A 183 -13.79 2.65 -8.69
N VAL A 184 -13.18 3.81 -8.98
CA VAL A 184 -12.60 4.11 -10.28
C VAL A 184 -11.08 3.93 -10.17
N VAL A 185 -10.51 3.08 -10.99
CA VAL A 185 -9.07 2.82 -11.02
C VAL A 185 -8.34 4.07 -11.50
N LEU A 186 -7.37 4.55 -10.73
CA LEU A 186 -6.52 5.70 -11.05
C LEU A 186 -5.20 5.24 -11.67
N GLU A 187 -4.54 4.26 -11.04
CA GLU A 187 -3.23 3.76 -11.43
C GLU A 187 -3.15 2.24 -11.25
N VAL A 188 -2.26 1.62 -12.01
CA VAL A 188 -1.98 0.18 -11.91
C VAL A 188 -0.48 -0.05 -11.99
N HIS A 189 0.09 -0.55 -10.91
CA HIS A 189 1.48 -1.00 -10.85
C HIS A 189 1.52 -2.53 -10.88
N ARG A 190 2.29 -3.08 -11.83
CA ARG A 190 2.45 -4.53 -11.96
C ARG A 190 3.44 -5.06 -10.92
N PRO A 191 3.33 -6.34 -10.52
CA PRO A 191 4.36 -6.97 -9.71
C PRO A 191 5.74 -6.73 -10.32
N SER A 192 6.73 -6.42 -9.50
CA SER A 192 8.10 -6.41 -9.96
C SER A 192 8.46 -7.85 -10.34
N THR A 193 8.71 -8.08 -11.63
CA THR A 193 9.32 -9.33 -12.08
C THR A 193 10.78 -9.30 -11.63
N ALA A 194 11.04 -9.65 -10.37
CA ALA A 194 12.40 -10.00 -9.98
C ALA A 194 12.77 -11.23 -10.80
N VAL A 195 13.64 -11.05 -11.80
CA VAL A 195 14.31 -12.17 -12.43
C VAL A 195 15.08 -12.85 -11.30
N PRO A 196 14.77 -14.12 -10.96
CA PRO A 196 15.61 -14.84 -10.00
C PRO A 196 17.02 -14.91 -10.56
N ALA A 197 17.97 -14.39 -9.77
CA ALA A 197 19.39 -14.50 -10.06
C ALA A 197 19.86 -15.96 -9.91
#